data_203f8c7546289f23bc59f067ced0aab9
#
_entry.id   203f8c7546289f23bc59f067ced0aab9
#
_cell.length_a   1.000
_cell.length_b   1.000
_cell.length_c   1.000
_cell.angle_alpha   90.00
_cell.angle_beta   90.00
_cell.angle_gamma   90.00
#
_symmetry.space_group_name_H-M   'P 1'
#
loop_
_entity.id
_entity.type
_entity.pdbx_description
1 polymer ?
#
loop_
_entity_poly.entity_id
_entity_poly.type
_entity_poly.pdbx_seq_one_letter_code
_entity_poly.pdbx_strand_id
1 'polypeptide(L)'
;MADGFTLIELLVVVTIGAVLAGMVVLTVGRWSAPDEPERQLARVAALLEAQCEQALFQSRARGLRVTAAGFDFWQAGSAGWVALPSAGINRHRAWRGEVEPDLFLEGRRQALDESLEAPQILCQPLGEVTPFELELRAGQQRTRLTVAGNGRAQLRTG
;
A
#
# COMPACT_ATOMS: atom_id res chain seq x y z
N MET A 1 40.97 30.24 -38.75
CA MET A 1 41.78 29.66 -37.66
C MET A 1 40.99 28.51 -37.09
N ALA A 2 41.50 27.32 -37.16
CA ALA A 2 40.85 26.16 -36.55
C ALA A 2 41.42 26.02 -35.14
N ASP A 3 40.61 26.41 -34.13
CA ASP A 3 40.95 26.15 -32.74
C ASP A 3 40.84 24.65 -32.47
N GLY A 4 41.98 24.00 -32.29
CA GLY A 4 42.05 22.57 -31.97
C GLY A 4 41.63 22.34 -30.52
N PHE A 5 40.67 21.43 -30.29
CA PHE A 5 40.31 20.95 -28.95
C PHE A 5 41.53 20.41 -28.22
N THR A 6 41.70 20.85 -26.97
CA THR A 6 42.81 20.36 -26.15
C THR A 6 42.46 18.98 -25.56
N LEU A 7 43.47 18.13 -25.41
CA LEU A 7 43.30 16.78 -24.82
C LEU A 7 42.66 16.82 -23.43
N ILE A 8 42.95 17.86 -22.65
CA ILE A 8 42.39 18.06 -21.33
C ILE A 8 40.91 18.42 -21.36
N GLU A 9 40.47 19.20 -22.38
CA GLU A 9 39.08 19.58 -22.54
C GLU A 9 38.20 18.35 -22.86
N LEU A 10 38.72 17.45 -23.72
CA LEU A 10 38.04 16.21 -24.03
C LEU A 10 37.95 15.27 -22.82
N LEU A 11 39.01 15.20 -22.02
CA LEU A 11 39.03 14.42 -20.77
C LEU A 11 38.00 14.93 -19.75
N VAL A 12 37.88 16.23 -19.59
CA VAL A 12 36.91 16.84 -18.67
C VAL A 12 35.47 16.56 -19.14
N VAL A 13 35.18 16.71 -20.43
CA VAL A 13 33.84 16.43 -20.99
C VAL A 13 33.44 14.97 -20.77
N VAL A 14 34.34 14.02 -21.05
CA VAL A 14 34.07 12.59 -20.88
C VAL A 14 33.86 12.27 -19.37
N THR A 15 34.64 12.87 -18.48
CA THR A 15 34.50 12.65 -17.04
C THR A 15 33.16 13.15 -16.52
N ILE A 16 32.74 14.37 -16.91
CA ILE A 16 31.44 14.93 -16.53
C ILE A 16 30.31 14.05 -17.10
N GLY A 17 30.42 13.65 -18.37
CA GLY A 17 29.45 12.76 -19.00
C GLY A 17 29.29 11.41 -18.28
N ALA A 18 30.40 10.81 -17.86
CA ALA A 18 30.39 9.55 -17.10
C ALA A 18 29.74 9.69 -15.72
N VAL A 19 30.02 10.81 -15.01
CA VAL A 19 29.40 11.09 -13.70
C VAL A 19 27.90 11.29 -13.83
N LEU A 20 27.46 12.08 -14.83
CA LEU A 20 26.04 12.33 -15.08
C LEU A 20 25.32 11.04 -15.49
N ALA A 21 25.91 10.22 -16.34
CA ALA A 21 25.35 8.93 -16.74
C ALA A 21 25.22 7.98 -15.53
N GLY A 22 26.21 7.96 -14.65
CA GLY A 22 26.17 7.18 -13.40
C GLY A 22 25.04 7.59 -12.47
N MET A 23 24.77 8.89 -12.33
CA MET A 23 23.66 9.40 -11.51
C MET A 23 22.29 9.01 -12.06
N VAL A 24 22.12 9.02 -13.39
CA VAL A 24 20.87 8.62 -14.04
C VAL A 24 20.57 7.14 -13.80
N VAL A 25 21.57 6.25 -13.93
CA VAL A 25 21.40 4.81 -13.72
C VAL A 25 20.98 4.50 -12.28
N LEU A 26 21.56 5.17 -11.28
CA LEU A 26 21.19 5.01 -9.86
C LEU A 26 19.77 5.49 -9.55
N THR A 27 19.30 6.50 -10.26
CA THR A 27 17.94 7.05 -10.06
C THR A 27 16.89 6.14 -10.68
N VAL A 28 17.12 5.62 -11.89
CA VAL A 28 16.18 4.71 -12.59
C VAL A 28 16.04 3.38 -11.85
N GLY A 29 17.12 2.84 -11.28
CA GLY A 29 17.07 1.61 -10.49
C GLY A 29 16.16 1.68 -9.27
N ARG A 30 15.99 2.86 -8.66
CA ARG A 30 15.09 3.08 -7.53
C ARG A 30 13.60 3.15 -7.92
N TRP A 31 13.29 3.51 -9.16
CA TRP A 31 11.91 3.62 -9.65
C TRP A 31 11.33 2.26 -10.06
N SER A 32 12.17 1.29 -10.31
CA SER A 32 11.79 -0.07 -10.72
C SER A 32 11.84 -1.10 -9.58
N ALA A 33 12.16 -0.68 -8.35
CA ALA A 33 12.10 -1.57 -7.21
C ALA A 33 10.65 -2.03 -7.02
N PRO A 34 10.37 -3.35 -6.96
CA PRO A 34 9.04 -3.85 -6.64
C PRO A 34 8.60 -3.26 -5.31
N ASP A 35 7.31 -2.93 -5.20
CA ASP A 35 6.75 -2.47 -3.93
C ASP A 35 6.94 -3.57 -2.89
N GLU A 36 7.85 -3.37 -1.97
CA GLU A 36 8.08 -4.31 -0.88
C GLU A 36 6.79 -4.49 -0.05
N PRO A 37 6.53 -5.69 0.50
CA PRO A 37 5.34 -5.96 1.30
C PRO A 37 5.12 -4.93 2.41
N GLU A 38 6.20 -4.43 3.00
CA GLU A 38 6.17 -3.39 4.02
C GLU A 38 5.51 -2.09 3.54
N ARG A 39 5.85 -1.61 2.33
CA ARG A 39 5.25 -0.39 1.75
C ARG A 39 3.78 -0.59 1.43
N GLN A 40 3.40 -1.78 0.99
CA GLN A 40 2.01 -2.09 0.70
C GLN A 40 1.18 -2.09 1.98
N LEU A 41 1.66 -2.73 3.05
CA LEU A 41 0.99 -2.73 4.34
C LEU A 41 0.97 -1.36 5.02
N ALA A 42 2.05 -0.58 4.92
CA ALA A 42 2.05 0.82 5.38
C ALA A 42 1.00 1.66 4.64
N ARG A 43 0.82 1.42 3.35
CA ARG A 43 -0.24 2.07 2.56
C ARG A 43 -1.63 1.63 3.00
N VAL A 44 -1.85 0.35 3.29
CA VAL A 44 -3.12 -0.14 3.86
C VAL A 44 -3.43 0.59 5.16
N ALA A 45 -2.47 0.69 6.07
CA ALA A 45 -2.63 1.36 7.35
C ALA A 45 -3.02 2.85 7.19
N ALA A 46 -2.28 3.60 6.36
CA ALA A 46 -2.55 5.02 6.11
C ALA A 46 -3.92 5.26 5.45
N LEU A 47 -4.31 4.41 4.51
CA LEU A 47 -5.62 4.52 3.85
C LEU A 47 -6.76 4.12 4.77
N LEU A 48 -6.58 3.11 5.62
CA LEU A 48 -7.56 2.73 6.62
C LEU A 48 -7.79 3.87 7.61
N GLU A 49 -6.73 4.51 8.10
CA GLU A 49 -6.82 5.69 8.97
C GLU A 49 -7.67 6.79 8.32
N ALA A 50 -7.39 7.15 7.06
CA ALA A 50 -8.17 8.12 6.32
C ALA A 50 -9.64 7.71 6.14
N GLN A 51 -9.93 6.42 5.96
CA GLN A 51 -11.31 5.92 5.88
C GLN A 51 -12.03 5.99 7.24
N CYS A 52 -11.32 5.70 8.32
CA CYS A 52 -11.89 5.82 9.67
C CYS A 52 -12.18 7.28 10.03
N GLU A 53 -11.33 8.23 9.66
CA GLU A 53 -11.63 9.67 9.77
C GLU A 53 -12.88 10.05 8.97
N GLN A 54 -13.03 9.54 7.75
CA GLN A 54 -14.23 9.79 6.96
C GLN A 54 -15.49 9.17 7.57
N ALA A 55 -15.36 8.00 8.24
CA ALA A 55 -16.48 7.39 8.94
C ALA A 55 -16.98 8.28 10.10
N LEU A 56 -16.06 8.88 10.86
CA LEU A 56 -16.35 9.87 11.91
C LEU A 56 -17.08 11.10 11.34
N PHE A 57 -16.50 11.74 10.32
CA PHE A 57 -17.03 12.97 9.74
C PHE A 57 -18.41 12.79 9.11
N GLN A 58 -18.64 11.64 8.47
CA GLN A 58 -19.90 11.36 7.78
C GLN A 58 -20.92 10.64 8.66
N SER A 59 -20.57 10.34 9.91
CA SER A 59 -21.39 9.54 10.83
C SER A 59 -21.90 8.25 10.18
N ARG A 60 -21.07 7.61 9.38
CA ARG A 60 -21.42 6.44 8.58
C ARG A 60 -20.26 5.43 8.57
N ALA A 61 -20.55 4.18 8.93
CA ALA A 61 -19.53 3.14 8.95
C ALA A 61 -18.90 2.94 7.57
N ARG A 62 -17.58 2.79 7.54
CA ARG A 62 -16.80 2.43 6.37
C ARG A 62 -16.08 1.11 6.61
N GLY A 63 -15.68 0.44 5.56
CA GLY A 63 -15.00 -0.83 5.68
C GLY A 63 -13.93 -1.03 4.65
N LEU A 64 -12.95 -1.83 5.01
CA LEU A 64 -11.90 -2.33 4.14
C LEU A 64 -12.20 -3.80 3.85
N ARG A 65 -12.35 -4.12 2.57
CA ARG A 65 -12.40 -5.50 2.08
C ARG A 65 -11.03 -5.89 1.56
N VAL A 66 -10.52 -7.01 2.05
CA VAL A 66 -9.26 -7.61 1.61
C VAL A 66 -9.59 -8.89 0.83
N THR A 67 -9.01 -9.03 -0.35
CA THR A 67 -9.14 -10.20 -1.22
C THR A 67 -7.75 -10.78 -1.53
N ALA A 68 -7.72 -11.95 -2.16
CA ALA A 68 -6.47 -12.55 -2.64
C ALA A 68 -5.76 -11.65 -3.69
N ALA A 69 -6.53 -10.90 -4.48
CA ALA A 69 -5.99 -10.04 -5.54
C ALA A 69 -5.62 -8.62 -5.06
N GLY A 70 -6.19 -8.14 -3.94
CA GLY A 70 -5.97 -6.77 -3.49
C GLY A 70 -6.91 -6.34 -2.38
N PHE A 71 -7.22 -5.04 -2.35
CA PHE A 71 -8.16 -4.48 -1.39
C PHE A 71 -8.94 -3.30 -1.95
N ASP A 72 -10.12 -3.06 -1.40
CA ASP A 72 -11.00 -1.95 -1.72
C ASP A 72 -11.80 -1.46 -0.48
N PHE A 73 -12.53 -0.37 -0.66
CA PHE A 73 -13.26 0.30 0.41
C PHE A 73 -14.76 0.30 0.17
N TRP A 74 -15.50 0.13 1.24
CA TRP A 74 -16.95 0.03 1.27
C TRP A 74 -17.54 1.00 2.29
N GLN A 75 -18.83 1.31 2.14
CA GLN A 75 -19.57 2.17 3.03
C GLN A 75 -20.91 1.53 3.37
N ALA A 76 -21.36 1.69 4.59
CA ALA A 76 -22.70 1.25 4.98
C ALA A 76 -23.75 2.07 4.24
N GLY A 77 -24.65 1.38 3.54
CA GLY A 77 -25.83 1.94 2.86
C GLY A 77 -27.11 1.59 3.63
N SER A 78 -28.26 2.01 3.09
CA SER A 78 -29.58 1.73 3.68
C SER A 78 -29.98 0.25 3.58
N ALA A 79 -29.49 -0.46 2.56
CA ALA A 79 -29.83 -1.86 2.28
C ALA A 79 -28.63 -2.82 2.46
N GLY A 80 -27.54 -2.37 3.07
CA GLY A 80 -26.32 -3.17 3.25
C GLY A 80 -25.06 -2.40 2.87
N TRP A 81 -23.99 -3.11 2.63
CA TRP A 81 -22.71 -2.53 2.25
C TRP A 81 -22.67 -2.17 0.76
N VAL A 82 -22.09 -1.03 0.44
CA VAL A 82 -21.92 -0.54 -0.93
C VAL A 82 -20.44 -0.24 -1.17
N ALA A 83 -19.90 -0.81 -2.25
CA ALA A 83 -18.52 -0.52 -2.67
C ALA A 83 -18.38 0.96 -3.02
N LEU A 84 -17.32 1.59 -2.52
CA LEU A 84 -17.01 2.98 -2.86
C LEU A 84 -16.46 3.07 -4.29
N PRO A 85 -16.74 4.17 -5.01
CA PRO A 85 -16.17 4.38 -6.34
C PRO A 85 -14.64 4.27 -6.32
N SER A 86 -14.07 3.54 -7.28
CA SER A 86 -12.62 3.33 -7.38
C SER A 86 -11.88 4.59 -7.85
N ALA A 87 -11.89 5.63 -7.02
CA ALA A 87 -11.26 6.92 -7.29
C ALA A 87 -10.56 7.48 -6.04
N GLY A 88 -9.50 8.24 -6.21
CA GLY A 88 -8.77 8.88 -5.12
C GLY A 88 -8.29 7.88 -4.05
N ILE A 89 -8.61 8.16 -2.79
CA ILE A 89 -8.26 7.30 -1.65
C ILE A 89 -9.06 5.99 -1.64
N ASN A 90 -10.21 5.95 -2.30
CA ASN A 90 -11.08 4.77 -2.37
C ASN A 90 -10.69 3.80 -3.49
N ARG A 91 -9.66 4.12 -4.30
CA ARG A 91 -9.26 3.29 -5.43
C ARG A 91 -9.00 1.86 -4.98
N HIS A 92 -9.58 0.90 -5.73
CA HIS A 92 -9.17 -0.50 -5.63
C HIS A 92 -7.67 -0.63 -5.90
N ARG A 93 -6.98 -1.42 -5.10
CA ARG A 93 -5.52 -1.65 -5.23
C ARG A 93 -5.22 -3.13 -5.25
N ALA A 94 -4.65 -3.57 -6.36
CA ALA A 94 -4.10 -4.92 -6.45
C ALA A 94 -2.79 -5.01 -5.64
N TRP A 95 -2.54 -6.19 -5.08
CA TRP A 95 -1.22 -6.49 -4.53
C TRP A 95 -0.18 -6.47 -5.64
N ARG A 96 1.02 -5.97 -5.33
CA ARG A 96 2.13 -5.91 -6.28
C ARG A 96 3.17 -6.94 -5.94
N GLY A 97 3.78 -7.51 -6.99
CA GLY A 97 4.74 -8.60 -6.85
C GLY A 97 4.07 -9.92 -6.52
N GLU A 98 4.88 -10.93 -6.29
CA GLU A 98 4.41 -12.27 -5.87
C GLU A 98 4.22 -12.27 -4.35
N VAL A 99 3.06 -11.82 -3.89
CA VAL A 99 2.72 -11.81 -2.48
C VAL A 99 1.44 -12.62 -2.22
N GLU A 100 1.42 -13.29 -1.08
CA GLU A 100 0.27 -14.05 -0.58
C GLU A 100 -0.27 -13.32 0.66
N PRO A 101 -1.50 -12.75 0.59
CA PRO A 101 -2.13 -12.13 1.73
C PRO A 101 -2.78 -13.16 2.65
N ASP A 102 -2.67 -12.95 3.96
CA ASP A 102 -3.42 -13.66 4.99
C ASP A 102 -4.03 -12.65 5.96
N LEU A 103 -5.35 -12.71 6.14
CA LEU A 103 -6.08 -11.84 7.06
C LEU A 103 -6.56 -12.64 8.26
N PHE A 104 -6.35 -12.09 9.47
CA PHE A 104 -6.84 -12.66 10.71
C PHE A 104 -7.68 -11.65 11.47
N LEU A 105 -8.87 -12.05 11.86
CA LEU A 105 -9.74 -11.33 12.79
C LEU A 105 -9.88 -12.16 14.07
N GLU A 106 -9.54 -11.57 15.21
CA GLU A 106 -9.58 -12.27 16.51
C GLU A 106 -8.82 -13.62 16.49
N GLY A 107 -7.68 -13.66 15.79
CA GLY A 107 -6.86 -14.86 15.64
C GLY A 107 -7.41 -15.92 14.66
N ARG A 108 -8.54 -15.67 14.03
CA ARG A 108 -9.14 -16.56 13.02
C ARG A 108 -8.83 -16.08 11.62
N ARG A 109 -8.26 -16.99 10.81
CA ARG A 109 -8.00 -16.70 9.40
C ARG A 109 -9.32 -16.49 8.66
N GLN A 110 -9.38 -15.42 7.88
CA GLN A 110 -10.54 -15.05 7.08
C GLN A 110 -10.39 -15.54 5.64
N ALA A 111 -11.52 -15.85 5.01
CA ALA A 111 -11.55 -16.08 3.57
C ALA A 111 -11.30 -14.76 2.84
N LEU A 112 -10.46 -14.82 1.80
CA LEU A 112 -10.12 -13.67 0.93
C LEU A 112 -10.79 -13.83 -0.44
N ASP A 113 -12.08 -14.14 -0.41
CA ASP A 113 -12.88 -14.38 -1.61
C ASP A 113 -13.32 -13.05 -2.24
N GLU A 114 -13.22 -12.95 -3.56
CA GLU A 114 -13.67 -11.77 -4.31
C GLU A 114 -15.19 -11.65 -4.37
N SER A 115 -15.91 -12.73 -4.11
CA SER A 115 -17.37 -12.76 -4.06
C SER A 115 -17.96 -12.16 -2.77
N LEU A 116 -17.12 -11.79 -1.78
CA LEU A 116 -17.62 -11.16 -0.56
C LEU A 116 -18.29 -9.82 -0.87
N GLU A 117 -19.55 -9.70 -0.51
CA GLU A 117 -20.37 -8.49 -0.68
C GLU A 117 -20.33 -7.56 0.53
N ALA A 118 -19.38 -7.78 1.44
CA ALA A 118 -19.19 -6.97 2.65
C ALA A 118 -17.70 -6.91 3.02
N PRO A 119 -17.25 -5.78 3.61
CA PRO A 119 -15.89 -5.64 4.12
C PRO A 119 -15.71 -6.46 5.41
N GLN A 120 -14.51 -7.00 5.62
CA GLN A 120 -14.17 -7.74 6.83
C GLN A 120 -13.74 -6.81 7.98
N ILE A 121 -13.11 -5.67 7.66
CA ILE A 121 -12.56 -4.71 8.63
C ILE A 121 -13.42 -3.45 8.59
N LEU A 122 -13.94 -3.06 9.74
CA LEU A 122 -14.90 -1.96 9.87
C LEU A 122 -14.32 -0.79 10.66
N CYS A 123 -14.54 0.42 10.18
CA CYS A 123 -14.39 1.67 10.92
C CYS A 123 -15.77 2.16 11.32
N GLN A 124 -16.05 2.18 12.62
CA GLN A 124 -17.31 2.64 13.16
C GLN A 124 -17.34 4.19 13.26
N PRO A 125 -18.52 4.81 13.15
CA PRO A 125 -18.67 6.27 13.30
C PRO A 125 -18.24 6.81 14.67
N LEU A 126 -18.07 5.96 15.67
CA LEU A 126 -17.62 6.32 17.02
C LEU A 126 -16.09 6.20 17.20
N GLY A 127 -15.35 5.85 16.14
CA GLY A 127 -13.90 5.75 16.16
C GLY A 127 -13.33 4.36 16.48
N GLU A 128 -14.19 3.36 16.65
CA GLU A 128 -13.75 1.98 16.83
C GLU A 128 -13.41 1.34 15.48
N VAL A 129 -12.35 0.53 15.48
CA VAL A 129 -11.91 -0.25 14.32
C VAL A 129 -11.96 -1.73 14.68
N THR A 130 -12.38 -2.57 13.73
CA THR A 130 -12.23 -4.02 13.88
C THR A 130 -10.76 -4.37 14.07
N PRO A 131 -10.33 -4.98 15.19
CA PRO A 131 -8.94 -5.42 15.37
C PRO A 131 -8.59 -6.50 14.36
N PHE A 132 -7.42 -6.40 13.72
CA PHE A 132 -6.99 -7.38 12.72
C PHE A 132 -5.48 -7.49 12.61
N GLU A 133 -5.05 -8.59 12.01
CA GLU A 133 -3.70 -8.78 11.52
C GLU A 133 -3.76 -9.10 10.02
N LEU A 134 -2.99 -8.38 9.23
CA LEU A 134 -2.81 -8.62 7.80
C LEU A 134 -1.35 -8.94 7.54
N GLU A 135 -1.09 -10.16 7.05
CA GLU A 135 0.23 -10.61 6.70
C GLU A 135 0.38 -10.68 5.18
N LEU A 136 1.48 -10.18 4.65
CA LEU A 136 1.90 -10.40 3.28
C LEU A 136 3.16 -11.27 3.28
N ARG A 137 3.11 -12.40 2.58
CA ARG A 137 4.26 -13.28 2.36
C ARG A 137 4.81 -13.08 0.95
N ALA A 138 6.12 -12.85 0.85
CA ALA A 138 6.87 -12.77 -0.39
C ALA A 138 8.07 -13.72 -0.31
N GLY A 139 7.94 -14.93 -0.87
CA GLY A 139 8.92 -15.99 -0.68
C GLY A 139 9.06 -16.37 0.80
N GLN A 140 10.25 -16.15 1.37
CA GLN A 140 10.51 -16.43 2.79
C GLN A 140 10.25 -15.24 3.71
N GLN A 141 10.11 -14.03 3.16
CA GLN A 141 9.86 -12.83 3.92
C GLN A 141 8.39 -12.72 4.31
N ARG A 142 8.13 -12.39 5.57
CA ARG A 142 6.79 -12.13 6.10
C ARG A 142 6.74 -10.73 6.68
N THR A 143 5.78 -9.97 6.24
CA THR A 143 5.51 -8.65 6.81
C THR A 143 4.09 -8.63 7.33
N ARG A 144 3.91 -8.17 8.56
CA ARG A 144 2.64 -8.18 9.27
C ARG A 144 2.26 -6.78 9.72
N LEU A 145 1.04 -6.39 9.43
CA LEU A 145 0.36 -5.23 9.97
C LEU A 145 -0.64 -5.69 11.02
N THR A 146 -0.51 -5.19 12.23
CA THR A 146 -1.47 -5.40 13.32
C THR A 146 -2.15 -4.09 13.63
N VAL A 147 -3.49 -4.06 13.65
CA VAL A 147 -4.28 -2.89 14.01
C VAL A 147 -5.15 -3.23 15.20
N ALA A 148 -5.04 -2.44 16.25
CA ALA A 148 -5.86 -2.58 17.47
C ALA A 148 -7.22 -1.87 17.31
N GLY A 149 -8.19 -2.19 18.18
CA GLY A 149 -9.54 -1.60 18.14
C GLY A 149 -9.61 -0.08 18.27
N ASN A 150 -8.56 0.55 18.82
CA ASN A 150 -8.40 2.00 18.88
C ASN A 150 -7.72 2.61 17.63
N GLY A 151 -7.56 1.85 16.55
CA GLY A 151 -6.92 2.28 15.31
C GLY A 151 -5.39 2.30 15.34
N ARG A 152 -4.75 1.94 16.45
CA ARG A 152 -3.29 1.95 16.55
C ARG A 152 -2.67 0.84 15.69
N ALA A 153 -1.89 1.21 14.69
CA ALA A 153 -1.24 0.31 13.76
C ALA A 153 0.22 0.02 14.16
N GLN A 154 0.65 -1.22 13.99
CA GLN A 154 2.04 -1.67 14.17
C GLN A 154 2.44 -2.54 12.97
N LEU A 155 3.61 -2.25 12.40
CA LEU A 155 4.19 -2.99 11.30
C LEU A 155 5.41 -3.77 11.80
N ARG A 156 5.52 -5.04 11.42
CA ARG A 156 6.66 -5.92 11.75
C ARG A 156 7.06 -6.71 10.52
N THR A 157 8.36 -6.78 10.25
CA THR A 157 8.96 -7.62 9.22
C THR A 157 9.82 -8.67 9.89
N GLY A 158 9.70 -9.93 9.47
CA GLY A 158 10.43 -11.06 10.00
C GLY A 158 10.75 -12.12 8.92
#